data_c7e381d7f2eedfdf2c30abb3c36ccdf6
#
_entry.id   c7e381d7f2eedfdf2c30abb3c36ccdf6
#
_cell.length_a   1.000
_cell.length_b   1.000
_cell.length_c   1.000
_cell.angle_alpha   90.00
_cell.angle_beta   90.00
_cell.angle_gamma   90.00
#
_symmetry.space_group_name_H-M   'P 1'
#
loop_
_entity.id
_entity.type
_entity.pdbx_description
1 polymer ?
#
loop_
_entity_poly.entity_id
_entity_poly.type
_entity_poly.pdbx_seq_one_letter_code
_entity_poly.pdbx_strand_id
1 'polypeptide(L)'
;MNSTNSGIQIRSVHLPAGTPAGNGTVEGKWVMKGYQADIDFANTYTGQIYEERGRGFLAMRGQAVYVPDGGARPRVIGNLQQTPDELKAIIKQNDWNQVHLIARGNTITQIFNGAVTSIVIDDDTKNRSLGGLIGFQMHTGAPMKIEIRNIWLKQL
;
A
#
# COMPACT_ATOMS: atom_id res chain seq x y z
N MET A 1 20.63 -0.35 8.71
CA MET A 1 19.46 -1.24 8.59
C MET A 1 19.51 -1.91 7.23
N ASN A 2 19.31 -3.22 7.15
CA ASN A 2 19.39 -3.96 5.87
C ASN A 2 18.10 -3.77 5.07
N SER A 3 18.09 -4.20 3.81
CA SER A 3 16.94 -4.13 2.92
C SER A 3 15.68 -4.68 3.60
N THR A 4 14.82 -3.82 4.08
CA THR A 4 13.58 -4.17 4.76
C THR A 4 12.43 -3.58 3.97
N ASN A 5 11.36 -4.35 3.84
CA ASN A 5 10.11 -3.94 3.23
C ASN A 5 8.99 -4.08 4.25
N SER A 6 8.09 -3.13 4.23
CA SER A 6 6.90 -3.06 5.07
C SER A 6 5.79 -2.32 4.34
N GLY A 7 4.70 -2.14 5.02
CA GLY A 7 3.59 -1.33 4.53
C GLY A 7 2.44 -1.28 5.52
N ILE A 8 1.57 -0.33 5.28
CA ILE A 8 0.32 -0.21 6.02
C ILE A 8 -0.78 -0.80 5.13
N GLN A 9 -1.32 -1.93 5.55
CA GLN A 9 -2.46 -2.54 4.87
C GLN A 9 -3.77 -1.97 5.37
N ILE A 10 -4.67 -1.70 4.43
CA ILE A 10 -6.03 -1.22 4.69
C ILE A 10 -7.04 -2.02 3.89
N ARG A 11 -8.28 -2.07 4.39
CA ARG A 11 -9.39 -2.80 3.74
C ARG A 11 -9.01 -4.24 3.40
N SER A 12 -8.20 -4.85 4.27
CA SER A 12 -7.62 -6.15 4.05
C SER A 12 -8.44 -7.25 4.70
N VAL A 13 -8.28 -8.47 4.19
CA VAL A 13 -8.84 -9.67 4.78
C VAL A 13 -7.72 -10.59 5.24
N HIS A 14 -7.93 -11.27 6.37
CA HIS A 14 -7.02 -12.29 6.86
C HIS A 14 -7.13 -13.54 5.98
N LEU A 15 -6.00 -14.09 5.59
CA LEU A 15 -5.91 -15.35 4.87
C LEU A 15 -5.43 -16.45 5.83
N PRO A 16 -6.28 -17.43 6.18
CA PRO A 16 -5.85 -18.57 6.99
C PRO A 16 -4.70 -19.35 6.32
N ALA A 17 -3.86 -19.98 7.14
CA ALA A 17 -2.85 -20.89 6.63
C ALA A 17 -3.49 -21.99 5.76
N GLY A 18 -2.83 -22.37 4.67
CA GLY A 18 -3.35 -23.30 3.69
C GLY A 18 -4.25 -22.69 2.60
N THR A 19 -4.61 -21.39 2.72
CA THR A 19 -5.39 -20.70 1.68
C THR A 19 -4.55 -20.60 0.39
N PRO A 20 -5.07 -20.97 -0.78
CA PRO A 20 -4.41 -20.71 -2.05
C PRO A 20 -4.26 -19.20 -2.26
N ALA A 21 -3.05 -18.74 -2.58
CA ALA A 21 -2.78 -17.33 -2.83
C ALA A 21 -1.63 -17.17 -3.83
N GLY A 22 -1.91 -16.54 -4.96
CA GLY A 22 -0.94 -16.44 -6.05
C GLY A 22 -0.54 -17.84 -6.56
N ASN A 23 0.76 -18.09 -6.66
CA ASN A 23 1.32 -19.37 -7.15
C ASN A 23 1.59 -20.39 -6.03
N GLY A 24 1.05 -20.21 -4.84
CA GLY A 24 1.29 -21.08 -3.69
C GLY A 24 0.19 -21.05 -2.65
N THR A 25 0.53 -21.46 -1.45
CA THR A 25 -0.36 -21.44 -0.28
C THR A 25 0.16 -20.49 0.78
N VAL A 26 -0.75 -19.95 1.58
CA VAL A 26 -0.42 -19.14 2.74
C VAL A 26 0.21 -20.01 3.82
N GLU A 27 1.43 -19.72 4.22
CA GLU A 27 2.13 -20.45 5.28
C GLU A 27 2.07 -19.74 6.64
N GLY A 28 1.97 -18.42 6.63
CA GLY A 28 1.99 -17.60 7.83
C GLY A 28 0.63 -17.48 8.53
N LYS A 29 0.64 -17.33 9.83
CA LYS A 29 -0.57 -17.17 10.66
C LYS A 29 -1.29 -15.83 10.44
N TRP A 30 -0.57 -14.77 10.11
CA TRP A 30 -1.09 -13.40 10.05
C TRP A 30 -1.01 -12.79 8.64
N VAL A 31 -1.10 -13.63 7.63
CA VAL A 31 -1.08 -13.17 6.24
C VAL A 31 -2.39 -12.48 5.90
N MET A 32 -2.29 -11.33 5.25
CA MET A 32 -3.43 -10.55 4.81
C MET A 32 -3.38 -10.29 3.31
N LYS A 33 -4.56 -10.13 2.72
CA LYS A 33 -4.77 -9.68 1.33
C LYS A 33 -5.48 -8.34 1.35
N GLY A 34 -4.99 -7.36 0.61
CA GLY A 34 -5.64 -6.05 0.48
C GLY A 34 -4.69 -4.96 0.02
N TYR A 35 -5.18 -3.73 0.03
CA TYR A 35 -4.37 -2.57 -0.36
C TYR A 35 -3.26 -2.32 0.65
N GLN A 36 -2.07 -2.03 0.16
CA GLN A 36 -0.89 -1.73 0.96
C GLN A 36 -0.26 -0.43 0.51
N ALA A 37 -0.13 0.49 1.44
CA ALA A 37 0.73 1.65 1.30
C ALA A 37 2.15 1.21 1.62
N ASP A 38 2.97 1.04 0.59
CA ASP A 38 4.31 0.50 0.74
C ASP A 38 5.27 1.46 1.43
N ILE A 39 6.11 0.89 2.27
CA ILE A 39 7.22 1.55 2.97
C ILE A 39 8.40 0.61 2.93
N ASP A 40 9.50 1.01 2.30
CA ASP A 40 10.73 0.23 2.28
C ASP A 40 11.95 1.07 2.64
N PHE A 41 12.94 0.42 3.19
CA PHE A 41 14.16 1.10 3.66
C PHE A 41 14.94 1.80 2.53
N ALA A 42 14.98 1.20 1.36
CA ALA A 42 15.66 1.77 0.18
C ALA A 42 14.87 2.89 -0.49
N ASN A 43 13.63 3.12 -0.04
CA ASN A 43 12.71 4.06 -0.67
C ASN A 43 12.49 3.82 -2.18
N THR A 44 12.58 2.55 -2.59
CA THR A 44 12.25 2.12 -3.94
C THR A 44 10.74 2.12 -4.12
N TYR A 45 10.03 1.55 -3.14
CA TYR A 45 8.59 1.34 -3.19
C TYR A 45 7.80 2.29 -2.28
N THR A 46 8.46 2.99 -1.35
CA THR A 46 7.78 3.92 -0.44
C THR A 46 6.95 4.95 -1.22
N GLY A 47 5.68 5.06 -0.87
CA GLY A 47 4.76 6.01 -1.48
C GLY A 47 3.93 5.46 -2.64
N GLN A 48 4.04 4.17 -2.96
CA GLN A 48 3.16 3.48 -3.91
C GLN A 48 2.01 2.75 -3.21
N ILE A 49 0.96 2.42 -3.97
CA ILE A 49 -0.12 1.53 -3.54
C ILE A 49 0.02 0.20 -4.27
N TYR A 50 0.17 -0.84 -3.48
CA TYR A 50 0.24 -2.24 -3.91
C TYR A 50 -0.99 -2.98 -3.39
N GLU A 51 -1.43 -4.03 -4.06
CA GLU A 51 -2.42 -4.95 -3.50
C GLU A 51 -1.77 -6.27 -3.15
N GLU A 52 -1.49 -6.45 -1.85
CA GLU A 52 -0.85 -7.65 -1.32
C GLU A 52 -1.73 -8.88 -1.55
N ARG A 53 -1.14 -9.94 -2.10
CA ARG A 53 -1.84 -11.18 -2.46
C ARG A 53 -3.03 -10.98 -3.41
N GLY A 54 -3.06 -9.87 -4.14
CA GLY A 54 -4.09 -9.50 -5.10
C GLY A 54 -3.51 -9.14 -6.47
N ARG A 55 -3.88 -7.97 -6.99
CA ARG A 55 -3.52 -7.50 -8.34
C ARG A 55 -2.10 -6.92 -8.44
N GLY A 56 -1.35 -6.83 -7.33
CA GLY A 56 0.00 -6.32 -7.33
C GLY A 56 0.06 -4.78 -7.38
N PHE A 57 0.93 -4.24 -8.22
CA PHE A 57 1.11 -2.79 -8.34
C PHE A 57 -0.14 -2.11 -8.91
N LEU A 58 -0.76 -1.24 -8.12
CA LEU A 58 -1.90 -0.44 -8.56
C LEU A 58 -1.46 0.95 -8.98
N ALA A 59 -0.75 1.69 -8.13
CA ALA A 59 -0.23 3.01 -8.46
C ALA A 59 1.21 3.16 -7.95
N MET A 60 2.13 3.54 -8.82
CA MET A 60 3.49 3.89 -8.45
C MET A 60 3.54 5.28 -7.81
N ARG A 61 4.60 5.57 -7.06
CA ARG A 61 4.83 6.92 -6.53
C ARG A 61 4.79 7.96 -7.65
N GLY A 62 4.03 9.03 -7.44
CA GLY A 62 3.83 10.11 -8.40
C GLY A 62 2.68 9.90 -9.38
N GLN A 63 1.89 8.83 -9.25
CA GLN A 63 0.83 8.51 -10.18
C GLN A 63 -0.57 8.63 -9.60
N ALA A 64 -1.51 9.08 -10.43
CA ALA A 64 -2.93 8.87 -10.29
C ALA A 64 -3.36 7.77 -11.26
N VAL A 65 -4.04 6.74 -10.76
CA VAL A 65 -4.36 5.52 -11.50
C VAL A 65 -5.84 5.19 -11.40
N TYR A 66 -6.41 4.78 -12.52
CA TYR A 66 -7.75 4.22 -12.61
C TYR A 66 -7.65 2.71 -12.85
N VAL A 67 -8.36 1.94 -12.04
CA VAL A 67 -8.52 0.50 -12.19
C VAL A 67 -9.92 0.24 -12.71
N PRO A 68 -10.08 -0.13 -13.98
CA PRO A 68 -11.39 -0.36 -14.56
C PRO A 68 -12.02 -1.66 -14.04
N ASP A 69 -13.34 -1.75 -14.14
CA ASP A 69 -14.07 -2.96 -13.80
C ASP A 69 -13.68 -4.15 -14.70
N GLY A 70 -13.99 -5.36 -14.23
CA GLY A 70 -13.75 -6.60 -14.97
C GLY A 70 -12.32 -7.13 -14.94
N GLY A 71 -11.49 -6.71 -13.97
CA GLY A 71 -10.12 -7.21 -13.79
C GLY A 71 -9.13 -6.71 -14.84
N ALA A 72 -9.44 -5.63 -15.53
CA ALA A 72 -8.52 -5.01 -16.48
C ALA A 72 -7.32 -4.38 -15.75
N ARG A 73 -6.21 -4.22 -16.49
CA ARG A 73 -4.98 -3.65 -15.92
C ARG A 73 -5.18 -2.20 -15.46
N PRO A 74 -4.55 -1.79 -14.35
CA PRO A 74 -4.50 -0.40 -13.93
C PRO A 74 -4.00 0.52 -15.06
N ARG A 75 -4.59 1.71 -15.19
CA ARG A 75 -4.25 2.71 -16.20
C ARG A 75 -3.82 3.99 -15.52
N VAL A 76 -2.64 4.49 -15.81
CA VAL A 76 -2.22 5.83 -15.37
C VAL A 76 -3.11 6.86 -16.05
N ILE A 77 -3.83 7.65 -15.26
CA ILE A 77 -4.70 8.73 -15.75
C ILE A 77 -4.08 10.10 -15.55
N GLY A 78 -2.99 10.19 -14.80
CA GLY A 78 -2.24 11.42 -14.60
C GLY A 78 -0.99 11.19 -13.77
N ASN A 79 -0.02 12.09 -13.94
CA ASN A 79 1.08 12.23 -13.00
C ASN A 79 0.71 13.30 -11.98
N LEU A 80 1.17 13.11 -10.75
CA LEU A 80 1.03 14.12 -9.71
C LEU A 80 1.92 15.31 -10.01
N GLN A 81 1.67 16.45 -9.36
CA GLN A 81 2.44 17.67 -9.60
C GLN A 81 3.94 17.46 -9.31
N GLN A 82 4.25 16.73 -8.24
CA GLN A 82 5.63 16.40 -7.88
C GLN A 82 6.09 15.14 -8.61
N THR A 83 7.31 15.15 -9.09
CA THR A 83 7.95 13.99 -9.71
C THR A 83 8.20 12.87 -8.69
N PRO A 84 8.38 11.61 -9.12
CA PRO A 84 8.75 10.52 -8.21
C PRO A 84 10.01 10.79 -7.39
N ASP A 85 11.00 11.51 -7.94
CA ASP A 85 12.25 11.83 -7.25
C ASP A 85 12.05 12.94 -6.22
N GLU A 86 11.27 13.98 -6.51
CA GLU A 86 10.88 14.99 -5.53
C GLU A 86 10.09 14.36 -4.39
N LEU A 87 9.17 13.46 -4.67
CA LEU A 87 8.43 12.70 -3.67
C LEU A 87 9.32 11.73 -2.88
N LYS A 88 10.38 11.20 -3.47
CA LYS A 88 11.38 10.42 -2.76
C LYS A 88 12.21 11.27 -1.81
N ALA A 89 12.53 12.48 -2.20
CA ALA A 89 13.37 13.39 -1.43
C ALA A 89 12.73 13.86 -0.11
N ILE A 90 11.39 13.84 0.01
CA ILE A 90 10.72 14.20 1.26
C ILE A 90 10.75 13.09 2.31
N ILE A 91 11.14 11.87 1.94
CA ILE A 91 11.19 10.72 2.86
C ILE A 91 12.40 10.87 3.77
N LYS A 92 12.17 10.92 5.07
CA LYS A 92 13.22 11.05 6.07
C LYS A 92 13.81 9.69 6.40
N GLN A 93 15.05 9.46 5.97
CA GLN A 93 15.75 8.21 6.23
C GLN A 93 16.09 8.07 7.73
N ASN A 94 15.79 6.94 8.33
CA ASN A 94 16.03 6.65 9.76
C ASN A 94 15.38 7.63 10.75
N ASP A 95 14.32 8.31 10.34
CA ASP A 95 13.58 9.24 11.18
C ASP A 95 12.07 9.00 11.05
N TRP A 96 11.28 9.71 11.87
CA TRP A 96 9.83 9.62 11.82
C TRP A 96 9.27 10.28 10.56
N ASN A 97 8.44 9.51 9.88
CA ASN A 97 7.66 9.96 8.73
C ASN A 97 6.17 9.91 9.07
N GLN A 98 5.42 10.86 8.56
CA GLN A 98 3.98 10.87 8.67
C GLN A 98 3.37 10.21 7.44
N VAL A 99 2.49 9.24 7.66
CA VAL A 99 1.69 8.61 6.61
C VAL A 99 0.21 8.87 6.88
N HIS A 100 -0.48 9.38 5.87
CA HIS A 100 -1.93 9.59 5.93
C HIS A 100 -2.58 8.86 4.75
N LEU A 101 -3.48 7.95 5.06
CA LEU A 101 -4.24 7.17 4.08
C LEU A 101 -5.69 7.61 4.12
N ILE A 102 -6.23 8.04 2.99
CA ILE A 102 -7.63 8.39 2.83
C ILE A 102 -8.26 7.35 1.91
N ALA A 103 -9.21 6.57 2.44
CA ALA A 103 -9.93 5.56 1.68
C ALA A 103 -11.43 5.88 1.73
N ARG A 104 -11.94 6.55 0.69
CA ARG A 104 -13.35 6.94 0.59
C ARG A 104 -13.98 6.35 -0.67
N GLY A 105 -15.04 5.55 -0.49
CA GLY A 105 -15.66 4.83 -1.61
C GLY A 105 -14.61 3.98 -2.34
N ASN A 106 -14.51 4.13 -3.64
CA ASN A 106 -13.55 3.44 -4.51
C ASN A 106 -12.17 4.12 -4.62
N THR A 107 -11.97 5.23 -3.93
CA THR A 107 -10.75 6.03 -4.06
C THR A 107 -9.85 5.88 -2.84
N ILE A 108 -8.57 5.66 -3.08
CA ILE A 108 -7.51 5.61 -2.06
C ILE A 108 -6.46 6.65 -2.42
N THR A 109 -6.14 7.50 -1.45
CA THR A 109 -5.08 8.50 -1.56
C THR A 109 -4.04 8.26 -0.48
N GLN A 110 -2.78 8.15 -0.87
CA GLN A 110 -1.66 8.10 0.05
C GLN A 110 -0.96 9.45 0.09
N ILE A 111 -0.72 9.92 1.31
CA ILE A 111 0.00 11.16 1.58
C ILE A 111 1.19 10.81 2.47
N PHE A 112 2.37 11.23 2.10
CA PHE A 112 3.60 10.99 2.85
C PHE A 112 4.28 12.34 3.16
N ASN A 113 4.50 12.62 4.43
CA ASN A 113 5.05 13.91 4.90
C ASN A 113 4.36 15.16 4.30
N GLY A 114 3.03 15.10 4.16
CA GLY A 114 2.22 16.21 3.65
C GLY A 114 2.09 16.28 2.13
N ALA A 115 2.81 15.46 1.36
CA ALA A 115 2.67 15.40 -0.10
C ALA A 115 1.87 14.16 -0.53
N VAL A 116 0.98 14.31 -1.51
CA VAL A 116 0.28 13.18 -2.13
C VAL A 116 1.29 12.37 -2.92
N THR A 117 1.43 11.09 -2.60
CA THR A 117 2.38 10.20 -3.26
C THR A 117 1.75 9.28 -4.29
N SER A 118 0.49 8.90 -4.10
CA SER A 118 -0.24 8.09 -5.07
C SER A 118 -1.75 8.19 -4.86
N ILE A 119 -2.50 8.00 -5.95
CA ILE A 119 -3.95 7.96 -5.94
C ILE A 119 -4.41 6.74 -6.76
N VAL A 120 -5.35 5.97 -6.20
CA VAL A 120 -6.03 4.88 -6.91
C VAL A 120 -7.52 5.13 -6.90
N ILE A 121 -8.15 5.09 -8.07
CA ILE A 121 -9.59 5.03 -8.26
C ILE A 121 -9.91 3.62 -8.75
N ASP A 122 -10.50 2.81 -7.90
CA ASP A 122 -10.69 1.37 -8.14
C ASP A 122 -12.16 1.04 -8.41
N ASP A 123 -12.49 0.87 -9.68
CA ASP A 123 -13.83 0.48 -10.12
C ASP A 123 -13.99 -1.03 -10.34
N ASP A 124 -12.92 -1.82 -10.11
CA ASP A 124 -13.01 -3.28 -10.23
C ASP A 124 -13.88 -3.88 -9.12
N THR A 125 -15.17 -3.93 -9.37
CA THR A 125 -16.19 -4.36 -8.40
C THR A 125 -15.98 -5.78 -7.91
N LYS A 126 -15.31 -6.61 -8.68
CA LYS A 126 -15.01 -8.02 -8.34
C LYS A 126 -13.86 -8.12 -7.33
N ASN A 127 -12.84 -7.30 -7.46
CA ASN A 127 -11.59 -7.45 -6.71
C ASN A 127 -11.37 -6.36 -5.66
N ARG A 128 -12.00 -5.18 -5.82
CA ARG A 128 -11.87 -4.10 -4.84
C ARG A 128 -12.47 -4.47 -3.48
N SER A 129 -11.90 -3.93 -2.41
CA SER A 129 -12.48 -3.98 -1.08
C SER A 129 -12.84 -2.57 -0.60
N LEU A 130 -14.02 -2.42 -0.02
CA LEU A 130 -14.50 -1.14 0.56
C LEU A 130 -14.40 -1.10 2.09
N GLY A 131 -14.01 -2.20 2.71
CA GLY A 131 -13.86 -2.33 4.15
C GLY A 131 -12.91 -3.47 4.51
N GLY A 132 -12.61 -3.65 5.80
CA GLY A 132 -11.77 -4.73 6.27
C GLY A 132 -10.80 -4.31 7.37
N LEU A 133 -9.73 -5.06 7.51
CA LEU A 133 -8.73 -4.89 8.57
C LEU A 133 -7.67 -3.85 8.19
N ILE A 134 -7.03 -3.33 9.23
CA ILE A 134 -5.78 -2.57 9.14
C ILE A 134 -4.66 -3.45 9.68
N GLY A 135 -3.51 -3.47 9.00
CA GLY A 135 -2.35 -4.22 9.43
C GLY A 135 -1.04 -3.54 9.06
N PHE A 136 0.01 -3.96 9.75
CA PHE A 136 1.37 -3.50 9.50
C PHE A 136 2.20 -4.69 9.05
N GLN A 137 2.76 -4.62 7.85
CA GLN A 137 3.51 -5.72 7.29
C GLN A 137 4.89 -5.83 7.92
N MET A 138 5.26 -7.06 8.27
CA MET A 138 6.63 -7.49 8.51
C MET A 138 7.02 -8.45 7.40
N HIS A 139 7.77 -7.95 6.41
CA HIS A 139 8.18 -8.78 5.28
C HIS A 139 9.16 -9.86 5.71
N THR A 140 9.05 -11.05 5.12
CA THR A 140 10.00 -12.15 5.34
C THR A 140 11.41 -11.76 4.85
N GLY A 141 12.43 -12.16 5.59
CA GLY A 141 13.82 -11.85 5.23
C GLY A 141 14.70 -11.61 6.44
N ALA A 142 15.70 -10.74 6.28
CA ALA A 142 16.61 -10.37 7.37
C ALA A 142 15.85 -9.74 8.55
N PRO A 143 16.36 -9.86 9.78
CA PRO A 143 15.74 -9.23 10.94
C PRO A 143 15.52 -7.74 10.70
N MET A 144 14.31 -7.27 10.98
CA MET A 144 13.90 -5.90 10.78
C MET A 144 13.19 -5.35 12.02
N LYS A 145 13.23 -4.04 12.19
CA LYS A 145 12.48 -3.31 13.20
C LYS A 145 11.72 -2.18 12.53
N ILE A 146 10.42 -2.12 12.78
CA ILE A 146 9.55 -1.01 12.41
C ILE A 146 8.95 -0.45 13.67
N GLU A 147 8.92 0.85 13.78
CA GLU A 147 8.31 1.55 14.90
C GLU A 147 7.17 2.42 14.37
N ILE A 148 6.03 2.32 15.02
CA ILE A 148 4.81 3.03 14.65
C ILE A 148 4.27 3.71 15.90
N ARG A 149 3.87 4.98 15.76
CA ARG A 149 3.28 5.77 16.85
C ARG A 149 2.17 6.68 16.35
N ASN A 150 1.37 7.21 17.27
CA ASN A 150 0.33 8.18 16.99
C ASN A 150 -0.64 7.70 15.89
N ILE A 151 -1.20 6.51 16.10
CA ILE A 151 -2.16 5.94 15.16
C ILE A 151 -3.52 6.58 15.40
N TRP A 152 -4.07 7.21 14.37
CA TRP A 152 -5.39 7.82 14.39
C TRP A 152 -6.26 7.19 13.30
N LEU A 153 -7.48 6.84 13.65
CA LEU A 153 -8.48 6.35 12.71
C LEU A 153 -9.72 7.25 12.79
N LYS A 154 -10.16 7.71 11.63
CA LYS A 154 -11.43 8.41 11.47
C LYS A 154 -12.28 7.66 10.45
N GLN A 155 -13.47 7.28 10.83
CA GLN A 155 -14.46 6.76 9.90
C GLN A 155 -15.09 7.93 9.14
N LEU A 156 -15.14 7.82 7.79
CA LEU A 156 -15.64 8.83 6.88
C LEU A 156 -17.05 8.47 6.39
#